data_ccf43c5c4a69c96bdba5fb28a10cec0c
#
_entry.id   ccf43c5c4a69c96bdba5fb28a10cec0c
#
_cell.length_a   1.000
_cell.length_b   1.000
_cell.length_c   1.000
_cell.angle_alpha   90.00
_cell.angle_beta   90.00
_cell.angle_gamma   90.00
#
_symmetry.space_group_name_H-M   'P 1'
#
loop_
_entity.id
_entity.type
_entity.pdbx_description
1 polymer ?
#
loop_
_entity_poly.entity_id
_entity_poly.type
_entity_poly.pdbx_seq_one_letter_code
_entity_poly.pdbx_strand_id
1 'polypeptide(L)'
;MKNSIIRTKKVLIFFLFLFQYLFICAQELPEQYREKFSESFPIRKEQHLEVKAYIDQLTREKIDESMSSFNPDFISIADYENSLYPYRQKLGSFFGYPPPKAIKGKVSRFEKAGEDKYCTIYRVWIEVIEGVHAYGIYMVPKNIEGKAPLIIAMHGGGGNPEAICDLDTRVNYHSFGHEAVKKGYLVWAPGLTMLSGYAKDSIISGLDRDLFDKQLKLLGSSIIGLEIHKIIESTRVLISEHPEIDIKNIGMTGLSWGGFFTMYTTALCPFIKAAAPSAYFRDSEADLIKTTNVTEGTQSIYQFKGFGHFQAIGMICPRPCMVQIGENDGLFDMNGARIEAKRASLFYEKLGIKDRFEFNTHTLGHEFEIESIFRFFDQHLR
;
A
#
# COMPACT_ATOMS: atom_id res chain seq x y z
N MET A 1 48.75 -60.35 59.26
CA MET A 1 47.42 -60.51 58.67
C MET A 1 46.78 -59.22 58.18
N LYS A 2 47.00 -58.00 58.66
CA LYS A 2 46.38 -56.75 58.22
C LYS A 2 46.81 -56.31 56.82
N ASN A 3 48.04 -56.54 56.35
CA ASN A 3 48.54 -56.13 55.05
C ASN A 3 48.08 -56.98 53.85
N SER A 4 47.62 -58.20 54.05
CA SER A 4 47.10 -59.09 53.01
C SER A 4 45.68 -58.70 52.61
N ILE A 5 44.86 -58.26 53.57
CA ILE A 5 43.43 -57.88 53.32
C ILE A 5 43.33 -56.55 52.56
N ILE A 6 44.24 -55.64 52.76
CA ILE A 6 44.28 -54.33 52.08
C ILE A 6 44.70 -54.49 50.59
N ARG A 7 45.63 -55.41 50.32
CA ARG A 7 46.02 -55.71 48.89
C ARG A 7 44.92 -56.38 48.13
N THR A 8 44.21 -57.32 48.74
CA THR A 8 43.08 -58.00 48.07
C THR A 8 41.93 -57.07 47.81
N LYS A 9 41.62 -56.13 48.72
CA LYS A 9 40.58 -55.12 48.49
C LYS A 9 40.92 -54.14 47.35
N LYS A 10 42.20 -53.69 47.24
CA LYS A 10 42.66 -52.82 46.16
C LYS A 10 42.61 -53.51 44.78
N VAL A 11 43.00 -54.76 44.77
CA VAL A 11 42.92 -55.56 43.52
C VAL A 11 41.48 -55.81 43.12
N LEU A 12 40.57 -56.08 44.09
CA LEU A 12 39.13 -56.28 43.75
C LEU A 12 38.47 -54.98 43.27
N ILE A 13 38.80 -53.83 43.83
CA ILE A 13 38.31 -52.52 43.41
C ILE A 13 38.86 -52.17 42.00
N PHE A 14 40.12 -52.48 41.71
CA PHE A 14 40.68 -52.27 40.37
C PHE A 14 40.03 -53.18 39.32
N PHE A 15 39.74 -54.40 39.65
CA PHE A 15 38.98 -55.29 38.73
C PHE A 15 37.53 -54.88 38.56
N LEU A 16 36.86 -54.34 39.58
CA LEU A 16 35.52 -53.77 39.48
C LEU A 16 35.49 -52.51 38.55
N PHE A 17 36.48 -51.64 38.68
CA PHE A 17 36.59 -50.49 37.76
C PHE A 17 36.96 -50.91 36.35
N LEU A 18 37.85 -51.90 36.19
CA LEU A 18 38.18 -52.45 34.87
C LEU A 18 36.98 -53.14 34.23
N PHE A 19 36.16 -53.83 35.00
CA PHE A 19 34.94 -54.50 34.51
C PHE A 19 33.85 -53.49 34.17
N GLN A 20 33.73 -52.40 34.92
CA GLN A 20 32.84 -51.30 34.54
C GLN A 20 33.32 -50.56 33.30
N TYR A 21 34.64 -50.37 33.14
CA TYR A 21 35.20 -49.75 31.93
C TYR A 21 35.05 -50.65 30.70
N LEU A 22 35.20 -51.96 30.87
CA LEU A 22 34.98 -52.92 29.79
C LEU A 22 33.49 -53.07 29.39
N PHE A 23 32.57 -52.86 30.35
CA PHE A 23 31.12 -52.87 30.07
C PHE A 23 30.69 -51.58 29.33
N ILE A 24 31.38 -50.47 29.55
CA ILE A 24 31.11 -49.23 28.82
C ILE A 24 31.67 -49.30 27.37
N CYS A 25 32.72 -50.11 27.13
CA CYS A 25 33.30 -50.27 25.79
C CYS A 25 32.65 -51.39 24.93
N ALA A 26 31.71 -52.12 25.47
CA ALA A 26 31.10 -53.27 24.76
C ALA A 26 29.63 -53.06 24.41
N GLN A 27 29.19 -51.81 24.31
CA GLN A 27 27.88 -51.57 23.75
C GLN A 27 28.00 -51.76 22.24
N GLU A 28 27.47 -52.89 21.71
CA GLU A 28 27.37 -53.07 20.28
C GLU A 28 26.62 -51.90 19.67
N LEU A 29 27.24 -51.25 18.69
CA LEU A 29 26.59 -50.17 17.97
C LEU A 29 25.37 -50.75 17.25
N PRO A 30 24.25 -50.05 17.24
CA PRO A 30 23.08 -50.49 16.54
C PRO A 30 23.37 -50.54 15.01
N GLU A 31 22.79 -51.48 14.31
CA GLU A 31 22.91 -51.55 12.84
C GLU A 31 22.50 -50.27 12.16
N GLN A 32 21.53 -49.56 12.74
CA GLN A 32 21.07 -48.26 12.27
C GLN A 32 20.72 -47.37 13.47
N TYR A 33 21.36 -46.18 13.53
CA TYR A 33 20.96 -45.16 14.47
C TYR A 33 19.55 -44.67 14.16
N ARG A 34 18.70 -44.64 15.16
CA ARG A 34 17.34 -44.10 15.11
C ARG A 34 17.04 -43.29 16.35
N GLU A 35 16.44 -42.15 16.14
CA GLU A 35 15.92 -41.29 17.22
C GLU A 35 14.43 -41.03 17.03
N LYS A 36 13.75 -40.69 18.10
CA LYS A 36 12.37 -40.21 18.00
C LYS A 36 12.35 -38.83 17.32
N PHE A 37 11.35 -38.58 16.50
CA PHE A 37 11.19 -37.28 15.82
C PHE A 37 11.24 -36.09 16.78
N SER A 38 10.72 -36.26 18.03
CA SER A 38 10.75 -35.23 19.06
C SER A 38 12.14 -34.93 19.63
N GLU A 39 13.11 -35.84 19.51
CA GLU A 39 14.47 -35.64 20.06
C GLU A 39 15.25 -34.58 19.29
N SER A 40 14.98 -34.40 18.00
CA SER A 40 15.56 -33.37 17.15
C SER A 40 14.77 -32.04 17.15
N PHE A 41 13.65 -31.94 17.86
CA PHE A 41 12.91 -30.65 17.97
C PHE A 41 13.75 -29.48 18.49
N PRO A 42 14.60 -29.63 19.53
CA PRO A 42 15.43 -28.54 19.99
C PRO A 42 16.35 -27.98 18.90
N ILE A 43 16.95 -28.87 18.08
CA ILE A 43 17.85 -28.51 16.97
C ILE A 43 17.08 -27.71 15.91
N ARG A 44 15.90 -28.20 15.50
CA ARG A 44 15.07 -27.50 14.53
C ARG A 44 14.53 -26.17 15.05
N LYS A 45 14.22 -26.10 16.37
CA LYS A 45 13.81 -24.86 17.02
C LYS A 45 14.95 -23.85 17.03
N GLU A 46 16.16 -24.28 17.35
CA GLU A 46 17.37 -23.43 17.34
C GLU A 46 17.58 -22.84 15.94
N GLN A 47 17.63 -23.67 14.89
CA GLN A 47 17.73 -23.21 13.51
C GLN A 47 16.62 -22.23 13.11
N HIS A 48 15.38 -22.48 13.55
CA HIS A 48 14.27 -21.57 13.29
C HIS A 48 14.51 -20.21 13.97
N LEU A 49 15.01 -20.18 15.20
CA LEU A 49 15.31 -18.96 15.93
C LEU A 49 16.49 -18.20 15.33
N GLU A 50 17.52 -18.91 14.82
CA GLU A 50 18.63 -18.29 14.09
C GLU A 50 18.16 -17.59 12.82
N VAL A 51 17.32 -18.28 12.01
CA VAL A 51 16.74 -17.67 10.80
C VAL A 51 15.84 -16.49 11.15
N LYS A 52 15.06 -16.59 12.25
CA LYS A 52 14.23 -15.48 12.74
C LYS A 52 15.09 -14.27 13.13
N ALA A 53 16.17 -14.49 13.88
CA ALA A 53 17.09 -13.44 14.30
C ALA A 53 17.78 -12.76 13.10
N TYR A 54 18.15 -13.55 12.08
CA TYR A 54 18.69 -13.04 10.84
C TYR A 54 17.68 -12.17 10.08
N ILE A 55 16.41 -12.60 9.98
CA ILE A 55 15.33 -11.81 9.36
C ILE A 55 15.13 -10.50 10.13
N ASP A 56 15.12 -10.54 11.47
CA ASP A 56 14.95 -9.36 12.31
C ASP A 56 16.10 -8.36 12.16
N GLN A 57 17.34 -8.87 11.97
CA GLN A 57 18.49 -8.02 11.66
C GLN A 57 18.36 -7.36 10.30
N LEU A 58 18.07 -8.14 9.26
CA LEU A 58 17.88 -7.60 7.91
C LEU A 58 16.74 -6.57 7.85
N THR A 59 15.68 -6.80 8.65
CA THR A 59 14.56 -5.86 8.76
C THR A 59 15.02 -4.51 9.30
N ARG A 60 15.82 -4.49 10.38
CA ARG A 60 16.38 -3.25 10.95
C ARG A 60 17.30 -2.54 9.96
N GLU A 61 18.22 -3.27 9.35
CA GLU A 61 19.13 -2.72 8.33
C GLU A 61 18.36 -2.10 7.15
N LYS A 62 17.27 -2.74 6.75
CA LYS A 62 16.43 -2.25 5.65
C LYS A 62 15.61 -1.01 6.02
N ILE A 63 15.18 -0.89 7.27
CA ILE A 63 14.56 0.34 7.79
C ILE A 63 15.56 1.49 7.71
N ASP A 64 16.77 1.30 8.26
CA ASP A 64 17.81 2.33 8.28
C ASP A 64 18.20 2.77 6.85
N GLU A 65 18.36 1.81 5.94
CA GLU A 65 18.60 2.08 4.53
C GLU A 65 17.45 2.88 3.90
N SER A 66 16.21 2.48 4.17
CA SER A 66 15.02 3.16 3.63
C SER A 66 14.93 4.60 4.13
N MET A 67 15.13 4.82 5.44
CA MET A 67 15.10 6.15 6.04
C MET A 67 16.17 7.09 5.46
N SER A 68 17.35 6.57 5.16
CA SER A 68 18.49 7.36 4.63
C SER A 68 18.48 7.50 3.11
N SER A 69 17.81 6.61 2.38
CA SER A 69 17.87 6.56 0.91
C SER A 69 17.02 7.61 0.20
N PHE A 70 16.03 8.20 0.88
CA PHE A 70 15.19 9.26 0.33
C PHE A 70 15.67 10.63 0.81
N ASN A 71 16.56 11.22 0.04
CA ASN A 71 17.18 12.52 0.36
C ASN A 71 17.08 13.45 -0.86
N PRO A 72 15.91 14.06 -1.11
CA PRO A 72 15.73 15.03 -2.19
C PRO A 72 16.49 16.33 -1.90
N ASP A 73 16.71 17.15 -2.94
CA ASP A 73 17.38 18.43 -2.84
C ASP A 73 16.42 19.52 -2.29
N PHE A 74 16.84 20.22 -1.25
CA PHE A 74 16.04 21.25 -0.59
C PHE A 74 16.52 22.69 -0.89
N ILE A 75 17.40 22.90 -1.89
CA ILE A 75 17.91 24.25 -2.22
C ILE A 75 16.76 25.16 -2.67
N SER A 76 15.89 24.65 -3.54
CA SER A 76 14.68 25.35 -3.99
C SER A 76 13.55 24.36 -4.28
N ILE A 77 12.32 24.87 -4.47
CA ILE A 77 11.18 24.06 -4.92
C ILE A 77 11.49 23.36 -6.25
N ALA A 78 12.13 24.08 -7.19
CA ALA A 78 12.46 23.51 -8.50
C ALA A 78 13.53 22.42 -8.39
N ASP A 79 14.57 22.62 -7.58
CA ASP A 79 15.60 21.62 -7.34
C ASP A 79 15.02 20.38 -6.64
N TYR A 80 14.13 20.59 -5.68
CA TYR A 80 13.40 19.52 -5.02
C TYR A 80 12.62 18.68 -6.02
N GLU A 81 11.76 19.30 -6.84
CA GLU A 81 10.96 18.60 -7.86
C GLU A 81 11.83 17.83 -8.87
N ASN A 82 12.94 18.42 -9.32
CA ASN A 82 13.88 17.81 -10.24
C ASN A 82 14.57 16.58 -9.60
N SER A 83 14.91 16.67 -8.32
CA SER A 83 15.56 15.58 -7.58
C SER A 83 14.63 14.37 -7.33
N LEU A 84 13.32 14.53 -7.48
CA LEU A 84 12.35 13.43 -7.28
C LEU A 84 12.32 12.41 -8.42
N TYR A 85 12.83 12.74 -9.60
CA TYR A 85 12.73 11.87 -10.78
C TYR A 85 13.27 10.43 -10.54
N PRO A 86 14.49 10.23 -10.02
CA PRO A 86 15.00 8.88 -9.79
C PRO A 86 14.19 8.11 -8.73
N TYR A 87 13.65 8.81 -7.73
CA TYR A 87 12.79 8.17 -6.71
C TYR A 87 11.46 7.71 -7.29
N ARG A 88 10.84 8.51 -8.15
CA ARG A 88 9.62 8.12 -8.87
C ARG A 88 9.87 6.93 -9.79
N GLN A 89 11.00 6.89 -10.49
CA GLN A 89 11.38 5.72 -11.30
C GLN A 89 11.54 4.47 -10.44
N LYS A 90 12.24 4.58 -9.32
CA LYS A 90 12.44 3.47 -8.38
C LYS A 90 11.13 2.98 -7.80
N LEU A 91 10.24 3.90 -7.38
CA LEU A 91 8.91 3.56 -6.88
C LEU A 91 8.06 2.86 -7.95
N GLY A 92 8.03 3.40 -9.17
CA GLY A 92 7.34 2.77 -10.30
C GLY A 92 7.85 1.35 -10.57
N SER A 93 9.18 1.16 -10.60
CA SER A 93 9.79 -0.15 -10.77
C SER A 93 9.39 -1.14 -9.67
N PHE A 94 9.27 -0.70 -8.41
CA PHE A 94 8.81 -1.57 -7.32
C PHE A 94 7.38 -2.05 -7.50
N PHE A 95 6.52 -1.20 -8.04
CA PHE A 95 5.16 -1.58 -8.35
C PHE A 95 5.02 -2.36 -9.67
N GLY A 96 6.10 -2.43 -10.48
CA GLY A 96 6.00 -2.95 -11.84
C GLY A 96 5.16 -2.04 -12.74
N TYR A 97 5.30 -0.73 -12.57
CA TYR A 97 4.65 0.33 -13.33
C TYR A 97 5.65 1.01 -14.28
N PRO A 98 5.32 1.24 -15.56
CA PRO A 98 4.13 0.77 -16.25
C PRO A 98 4.13 -0.76 -16.45
N PRO A 99 2.96 -1.41 -16.51
CA PRO A 99 2.88 -2.85 -16.75
C PRO A 99 3.30 -3.21 -18.19
N PRO A 100 3.68 -4.48 -18.44
CA PRO A 100 3.92 -4.96 -19.80
C PRO A 100 2.71 -4.71 -20.71
N LYS A 101 2.98 -4.45 -22.01
CA LYS A 101 1.96 -4.16 -23.03
C LYS A 101 1.04 -2.96 -22.73
N ALA A 102 1.49 -2.04 -21.89
CA ALA A 102 0.84 -0.74 -21.73
C ALA A 102 0.77 -0.02 -23.09
N ILE A 103 -0.38 0.54 -23.40
CA ILE A 103 -0.63 1.28 -24.65
C ILE A 103 -1.01 2.73 -24.32
N LYS A 104 -0.91 3.62 -25.29
CA LYS A 104 -1.57 4.91 -25.23
C LYS A 104 -3.07 4.64 -25.18
N GLY A 105 -3.74 5.09 -24.12
CA GLY A 105 -5.14 4.82 -23.88
C GLY A 105 -6.05 5.39 -24.95
N LYS A 106 -7.18 4.73 -25.18
CA LYS A 106 -8.27 5.17 -26.07
C LYS A 106 -9.61 4.81 -25.46
N VAL A 107 -10.61 5.69 -25.61
CA VAL A 107 -11.98 5.36 -25.24
C VAL A 107 -12.48 4.24 -26.16
N SER A 108 -12.92 3.15 -25.55
CA SER A 108 -13.53 2.02 -26.26
C SER A 108 -15.06 2.05 -26.18
N ARG A 109 -15.60 2.63 -25.08
CA ARG A 109 -17.04 2.72 -24.85
C ARG A 109 -17.34 3.87 -23.89
N PHE A 110 -18.33 4.70 -24.26
CA PHE A 110 -18.78 5.85 -23.48
C PHE A 110 -20.31 5.88 -23.52
N GLU A 111 -20.96 5.61 -22.40
CA GLU A 111 -22.42 5.44 -22.31
C GLU A 111 -23.01 6.33 -21.24
N LYS A 112 -24.07 7.07 -21.59
CA LYS A 112 -24.87 7.77 -20.59
C LYS A 112 -25.59 6.76 -19.72
N ALA A 113 -25.22 6.73 -18.42
CA ALA A 113 -25.88 5.89 -17.42
C ALA A 113 -27.19 6.51 -16.92
N GLY A 114 -27.20 7.85 -16.80
CA GLY A 114 -28.36 8.61 -16.34
C GLY A 114 -28.06 10.08 -16.19
N GLU A 115 -29.03 10.81 -15.67
CA GLU A 115 -28.88 12.19 -15.27
C GLU A 115 -29.85 12.52 -14.15
N ASP A 116 -29.51 13.51 -13.37
CA ASP A 116 -30.37 14.10 -12.33
C ASP A 116 -30.37 15.64 -12.44
N LYS A 117 -30.84 16.30 -11.40
CA LYS A 117 -30.90 17.77 -11.35
C LYS A 117 -29.49 18.41 -11.43
N TYR A 118 -28.46 17.73 -10.96
CA TYR A 118 -27.13 18.31 -10.75
C TYR A 118 -26.11 17.91 -11.82
N CYS A 119 -26.20 16.69 -12.34
CA CYS A 119 -25.19 16.17 -13.28
C CYS A 119 -25.74 15.22 -14.32
N THR A 120 -24.93 14.99 -15.37
CA THR A 120 -25.03 13.85 -16.27
C THR A 120 -23.97 12.82 -15.89
N ILE A 121 -24.33 11.55 -15.89
CA ILE A 121 -23.50 10.44 -15.41
C ILE A 121 -23.23 9.50 -16.58
N TYR A 122 -21.96 9.14 -16.76
CA TYR A 122 -21.51 8.27 -17.81
C TYR A 122 -20.77 7.06 -17.26
N ARG A 123 -20.95 5.89 -17.88
CA ARG A 123 -20.07 4.73 -17.74
C ARG A 123 -19.03 4.77 -18.85
N VAL A 124 -17.77 4.67 -18.50
CA VAL A 124 -16.67 4.83 -19.44
C VAL A 124 -15.72 3.63 -19.34
N TRP A 125 -15.37 3.09 -20.53
CA TRP A 125 -14.36 2.06 -20.68
C TRP A 125 -13.23 2.61 -21.56
N ILE A 126 -12.02 2.60 -21.03
CA ILE A 126 -10.82 3.10 -21.70
C ILE A 126 -9.82 1.96 -21.77
N GLU A 127 -9.49 1.51 -22.97
CA GLU A 127 -8.45 0.51 -23.16
C GLU A 127 -7.08 1.16 -22.86
N VAL A 128 -6.35 0.62 -21.88
CA VAL A 128 -5.08 1.19 -21.40
C VAL A 128 -3.92 0.19 -21.46
N ILE A 129 -4.24 -1.08 -21.62
CA ILE A 129 -3.34 -2.19 -21.92
C ILE A 129 -4.04 -2.99 -23.01
N GLU A 130 -3.30 -3.63 -23.89
CA GLU A 130 -3.89 -4.44 -24.96
C GLU A 130 -4.91 -5.45 -24.42
N GLY A 131 -6.20 -5.25 -24.74
CA GLY A 131 -7.32 -6.07 -24.27
C GLY A 131 -7.77 -5.80 -22.83
N VAL A 132 -7.18 -4.84 -22.11
CA VAL A 132 -7.56 -4.49 -20.73
C VAL A 132 -8.05 -3.06 -20.63
N HIS A 133 -9.25 -2.91 -20.04
CA HIS A 133 -9.92 -1.63 -19.91
C HIS A 133 -9.87 -1.11 -18.47
N ALA A 134 -9.63 0.19 -18.31
CA ALA A 134 -10.06 0.93 -17.15
C ALA A 134 -11.55 1.25 -17.30
N TYR A 135 -12.36 0.74 -16.39
CA TYR A 135 -13.77 1.07 -16.25
C TYR A 135 -13.95 2.09 -15.14
N GLY A 136 -14.90 3.01 -15.28
CA GLY A 136 -15.24 3.95 -14.22
C GLY A 136 -16.51 4.76 -14.52
N ILE A 137 -16.87 5.59 -13.55
CA ILE A 137 -17.97 6.55 -13.63
C ILE A 137 -17.40 7.94 -13.85
N TYR A 138 -17.89 8.63 -14.87
CA TYR A 138 -17.60 10.04 -15.14
C TYR A 138 -18.87 10.87 -14.91
N MET A 139 -18.78 11.87 -14.03
CA MET A 139 -19.88 12.74 -13.67
C MET A 139 -19.58 14.17 -14.08
N VAL A 140 -20.50 14.76 -14.85
CA VAL A 140 -20.38 16.11 -15.41
C VAL A 140 -21.48 17.00 -14.84
N PRO A 141 -21.16 18.03 -14.03
CA PRO A 141 -22.13 18.99 -13.54
C PRO A 141 -22.90 19.68 -14.66
N LYS A 142 -24.20 19.95 -14.48
CA LYS A 142 -25.02 20.58 -15.52
C LYS A 142 -24.72 22.07 -15.74
N ASN A 143 -24.18 22.75 -14.72
CA ASN A 143 -23.96 24.19 -14.73
C ASN A 143 -22.46 24.53 -14.76
N ILE A 144 -21.72 23.98 -15.75
CA ILE A 144 -20.33 24.33 -15.95
C ILE A 144 -20.27 25.54 -16.89
N GLU A 145 -19.67 26.63 -16.46
CA GLU A 145 -19.31 27.76 -17.31
C GLU A 145 -17.81 27.64 -17.66
N GLY A 146 -17.50 27.15 -18.84
CA GLY A 146 -16.13 26.98 -19.30
C GLY A 146 -15.48 25.69 -18.78
N LYS A 147 -14.34 25.81 -18.09
CA LYS A 147 -13.58 24.68 -17.54
C LYS A 147 -13.81 24.52 -16.04
N ALA A 148 -13.88 23.27 -15.59
CA ALA A 148 -14.03 22.94 -14.18
C ALA A 148 -12.90 22.02 -13.70
N PRO A 149 -12.52 22.09 -12.41
CA PRO A 149 -11.54 21.17 -11.83
C PRO A 149 -12.09 19.74 -11.80
N LEU A 150 -11.18 18.77 -11.99
CA LEU A 150 -11.49 17.35 -11.95
C LEU A 150 -11.03 16.74 -10.61
N ILE A 151 -11.90 15.98 -9.97
CA ILE A 151 -11.51 15.11 -8.84
C ILE A 151 -11.50 13.65 -9.31
N ILE A 152 -10.37 12.98 -9.16
CA ILE A 152 -10.25 11.54 -9.28
C ILE A 152 -10.67 10.95 -7.93
N ALA A 153 -11.79 10.22 -7.90
CA ALA A 153 -12.39 9.69 -6.67
C ALA A 153 -12.23 8.18 -6.59
N MET A 154 -11.43 7.69 -5.62
CA MET A 154 -11.06 6.28 -5.49
C MET A 154 -11.85 5.59 -4.41
N HIS A 155 -12.54 4.50 -4.75
CA HIS A 155 -13.21 3.65 -3.77
C HIS A 155 -12.22 2.80 -2.97
N GLY A 156 -12.61 2.33 -1.79
CA GLY A 156 -11.86 1.41 -0.94
C GLY A 156 -12.08 -0.06 -1.29
N GLY A 157 -11.50 -0.93 -0.47
CA GLY A 157 -11.72 -2.38 -0.58
C GLY A 157 -13.19 -2.74 -0.37
N GLY A 158 -13.71 -3.62 -1.21
CA GLY A 158 -15.13 -3.98 -1.22
C GLY A 158 -16.08 -2.89 -1.75
N GLY A 159 -15.56 -1.72 -2.18
CA GLY A 159 -16.31 -0.69 -2.87
C GLY A 159 -16.30 -0.86 -4.39
N ASN A 160 -16.88 0.10 -5.08
CA ASN A 160 -16.90 0.20 -6.54
C ASN A 160 -17.07 1.67 -6.95
N PRO A 161 -16.90 2.03 -8.22
CA PRO A 161 -17.11 3.39 -8.71
C PRO A 161 -18.53 3.93 -8.46
N GLU A 162 -19.52 3.06 -8.56
CA GLU A 162 -20.92 3.39 -8.34
C GLU A 162 -21.17 3.84 -6.89
N ALA A 163 -20.54 3.16 -5.92
CA ALA A 163 -20.72 3.45 -4.52
C ALA A 163 -20.14 4.82 -4.11
N ILE A 164 -18.95 5.19 -4.60
CA ILE A 164 -18.36 6.50 -4.29
C ILE A 164 -19.06 7.63 -5.03
N CYS A 165 -19.72 7.32 -6.16
CA CYS A 165 -20.54 8.25 -6.91
C CYS A 165 -22.00 8.35 -6.46
N ASP A 166 -22.39 7.64 -5.39
CA ASP A 166 -23.74 7.58 -4.85
C ASP A 166 -24.80 6.96 -5.81
N LEU A 167 -24.36 6.04 -6.65
CA LEU A 167 -25.21 5.23 -7.52
C LEU A 167 -25.58 3.89 -6.87
N ASP A 168 -24.95 3.55 -5.77
CA ASP A 168 -25.17 2.37 -4.95
C ASP A 168 -25.11 2.78 -3.47
N THR A 169 -25.86 2.09 -2.63
CA THR A 169 -26.06 2.44 -1.21
C THR A 169 -24.84 2.09 -0.35
N ARG A 170 -23.84 2.95 -0.32
CA ARG A 170 -22.66 2.84 0.54
C ARG A 170 -22.47 4.09 1.39
N VAL A 171 -22.76 3.99 2.68
CA VAL A 171 -22.79 5.15 3.60
C VAL A 171 -21.40 5.72 3.93
N ASN A 172 -20.34 4.92 3.94
CA ASN A 172 -18.99 5.36 4.34
C ASN A 172 -18.30 6.32 3.35
N TYR A 173 -18.86 6.54 2.16
CA TYR A 173 -18.41 7.54 1.20
C TYR A 173 -19.18 8.86 1.28
N HIS A 174 -20.28 8.92 2.06
CA HIS A 174 -21.10 10.12 2.25
C HIS A 174 -21.46 10.81 0.94
N SER A 175 -21.85 10.04 -0.07
CA SER A 175 -22.24 10.53 -1.41
C SER A 175 -21.20 11.41 -2.09
N PHE A 176 -19.91 11.14 -1.85
CA PHE A 176 -18.80 12.03 -2.22
C PHE A 176 -18.88 12.53 -3.67
N GLY A 177 -19.06 11.63 -4.65
CA GLY A 177 -19.11 12.03 -6.06
C GLY A 177 -20.28 12.97 -6.36
N HIS A 178 -21.43 12.72 -5.77
CA HIS A 178 -22.62 13.56 -5.96
C HIS A 178 -22.47 14.94 -5.26
N GLU A 179 -21.88 14.98 -4.08
CA GLU A 179 -21.58 16.25 -3.40
C GLU A 179 -20.51 17.06 -4.15
N ALA A 180 -19.52 16.38 -4.76
CA ALA A 180 -18.50 17.03 -5.58
C ALA A 180 -19.11 17.74 -6.81
N VAL A 181 -20.04 17.09 -7.53
CA VAL A 181 -20.67 17.71 -8.69
C VAL A 181 -21.60 18.87 -8.30
N LYS A 182 -22.26 18.82 -7.15
CA LYS A 182 -23.04 19.95 -6.60
C LYS A 182 -22.15 21.17 -6.34
N LYS A 183 -20.91 20.93 -5.95
CA LYS A 183 -19.89 21.99 -5.79
C LYS A 183 -19.23 22.39 -7.11
N GLY A 184 -19.61 21.83 -8.26
CA GLY A 184 -19.10 22.19 -9.59
C GLY A 184 -17.80 21.49 -9.97
N TYR A 185 -17.41 20.41 -9.30
CA TYR A 185 -16.30 19.57 -9.70
C TYR A 185 -16.76 18.54 -10.75
N LEU A 186 -15.95 18.29 -11.76
CA LEU A 186 -16.01 17.05 -12.54
C LEU A 186 -15.49 15.91 -11.66
N VAL A 187 -16.08 14.71 -11.82
CA VAL A 187 -15.65 13.53 -11.07
C VAL A 187 -15.31 12.40 -12.04
N TRP A 188 -14.11 11.85 -11.89
CA TRP A 188 -13.73 10.59 -12.48
C TRP A 188 -13.52 9.56 -11.38
N ALA A 189 -14.33 8.51 -11.34
CA ALA A 189 -14.21 7.42 -10.39
C ALA A 189 -13.81 6.12 -11.10
N PRO A 190 -12.50 5.84 -11.29
CA PRO A 190 -12.06 4.58 -11.88
C PRO A 190 -12.21 3.42 -10.92
N GLY A 191 -12.60 2.25 -11.45
CA GLY A 191 -12.75 1.03 -10.68
C GLY A 191 -11.42 0.34 -10.42
N LEU A 192 -11.20 -0.04 -9.16
CA LEU A 192 -10.14 -0.95 -8.75
C LEU A 192 -10.64 -2.39 -8.93
N THR A 193 -10.37 -2.98 -10.08
CA THR A 193 -10.99 -4.24 -10.50
C THR A 193 -10.84 -5.37 -9.47
N MET A 194 -9.68 -5.48 -8.85
CA MET A 194 -9.40 -6.56 -7.91
C MET A 194 -9.81 -6.26 -6.46
N LEU A 195 -10.39 -5.09 -6.22
CA LEU A 195 -10.79 -4.64 -4.88
C LEU A 195 -12.28 -4.31 -4.81
N SER A 196 -12.98 -4.42 -5.92
CA SER A 196 -14.42 -4.16 -5.98
C SER A 196 -15.23 -5.25 -5.27
N GLY A 197 -16.39 -4.87 -4.76
CA GLY A 197 -17.25 -5.67 -3.87
C GLY A 197 -17.96 -6.88 -4.50
N TYR A 198 -17.40 -7.50 -5.52
CA TYR A 198 -17.97 -8.69 -6.19
C TYR A 198 -17.79 -9.99 -5.42
N ALA A 199 -17.25 -9.96 -4.21
CA ALA A 199 -17.01 -11.16 -3.40
C ALA A 199 -18.27 -12.03 -3.13
N LYS A 200 -19.44 -11.54 -3.48
CA LYS A 200 -20.71 -12.31 -3.37
C LYS A 200 -21.15 -12.95 -4.69
N ASP A 201 -20.53 -12.62 -5.82
CA ASP A 201 -20.83 -13.22 -7.10
C ASP A 201 -19.98 -14.49 -7.28
N SER A 202 -20.64 -15.64 -7.41
CA SER A 202 -20.01 -16.95 -7.54
C SER A 202 -19.12 -17.08 -8.79
N ILE A 203 -19.32 -16.27 -9.81
CA ILE A 203 -18.52 -16.25 -11.04
C ILE A 203 -17.14 -15.62 -10.78
N ILE A 204 -17.06 -14.66 -9.87
CA ILE A 204 -15.83 -13.89 -9.58
C ILE A 204 -15.20 -14.32 -8.25
N SER A 205 -15.93 -15.07 -7.41
CA SER A 205 -15.43 -15.55 -6.10
C SER A 205 -14.21 -16.49 -6.19
N GLY A 206 -13.93 -17.05 -7.37
CA GLY A 206 -12.71 -17.83 -7.63
C GLY A 206 -11.50 -17.01 -8.09
N LEU A 207 -11.65 -15.71 -8.25
CA LEU A 207 -10.56 -14.83 -8.64
C LEU A 207 -9.82 -14.34 -7.40
N ASP A 208 -8.78 -15.06 -7.03
CA ASP A 208 -7.90 -14.71 -5.91
C ASP A 208 -6.96 -13.56 -6.31
N ARG A 209 -7.18 -12.38 -5.72
CA ARG A 209 -6.32 -11.20 -5.90
C ARG A 209 -4.85 -11.53 -5.63
N ASP A 210 -4.56 -12.31 -4.59
CA ASP A 210 -3.20 -12.61 -4.18
C ASP A 210 -2.54 -13.59 -5.17
N LEU A 211 -3.33 -14.49 -5.77
CA LEU A 211 -2.86 -15.35 -6.86
C LEU A 211 -2.52 -14.54 -8.12
N PHE A 212 -3.40 -13.62 -8.54
CA PHE A 212 -3.14 -12.75 -9.69
C PHE A 212 -1.91 -11.85 -9.46
N ASP A 213 -1.75 -11.31 -8.26
CA ASP A 213 -0.57 -10.51 -7.94
C ASP A 213 0.73 -11.33 -7.98
N LYS A 214 0.71 -12.57 -7.46
CA LYS A 214 1.84 -13.49 -7.59
C LYS A 214 2.17 -13.79 -9.06
N GLN A 215 1.16 -14.05 -9.89
CA GLN A 215 1.35 -14.27 -11.32
C GLN A 215 1.94 -13.02 -12.01
N LEU A 216 1.39 -11.84 -11.76
CA LEU A 216 1.89 -10.59 -12.30
C LEU A 216 3.33 -10.30 -11.89
N LYS A 217 3.71 -10.60 -10.64
CA LYS A 217 5.10 -10.44 -10.15
C LYS A 217 6.09 -11.32 -10.90
N LEU A 218 5.71 -12.55 -11.23
CA LEU A 218 6.54 -13.44 -12.07
C LEU A 218 6.71 -12.88 -13.49
N LEU A 219 5.78 -12.05 -13.96
CA LEU A 219 5.77 -11.44 -15.30
C LEU A 219 6.32 -10.01 -15.31
N GLY A 220 6.94 -9.55 -14.22
CA GLY A 220 7.56 -8.23 -14.11
C GLY A 220 6.59 -7.07 -13.85
N SER A 221 5.39 -7.35 -13.34
CA SER A 221 4.41 -6.35 -12.95
C SER A 221 3.83 -6.67 -11.57
N SER A 222 2.77 -5.99 -11.17
CA SER A 222 1.97 -6.29 -10.00
C SER A 222 0.55 -5.76 -10.19
N ILE A 223 -0.36 -6.20 -9.32
CA ILE A 223 -1.72 -5.66 -9.32
C ILE A 223 -1.73 -4.17 -8.99
N ILE A 224 -0.81 -3.71 -8.12
CA ILE A 224 -0.68 -2.29 -7.77
C ILE A 224 -0.23 -1.48 -8.99
N GLY A 225 0.82 -1.93 -9.69
CA GLY A 225 1.33 -1.26 -10.89
C GLY A 225 0.28 -1.22 -12.02
N LEU A 226 -0.49 -2.30 -12.17
CA LEU A 226 -1.58 -2.38 -13.14
C LEU A 226 -2.69 -1.38 -12.81
N GLU A 227 -3.15 -1.31 -11.55
CA GLU A 227 -4.21 -0.38 -11.16
C GLU A 227 -3.75 1.08 -11.22
N ILE A 228 -2.52 1.40 -10.80
CA ILE A 228 -1.94 2.74 -10.97
C ILE A 228 -1.91 3.15 -12.44
N HIS A 229 -1.53 2.23 -13.33
CA HIS A 229 -1.53 2.50 -14.77
C HIS A 229 -2.93 2.78 -15.30
N LYS A 230 -3.92 1.97 -14.91
CA LYS A 230 -5.33 2.19 -15.27
C LYS A 230 -5.80 3.58 -14.85
N ILE A 231 -5.49 4.00 -13.63
CA ILE A 231 -5.89 5.31 -13.10
C ILE A 231 -5.22 6.44 -13.90
N ILE A 232 -3.91 6.39 -14.08
CA ILE A 232 -3.16 7.47 -14.75
C ILE A 232 -3.56 7.59 -16.21
N GLU A 233 -3.55 6.48 -16.94
CA GLU A 233 -3.76 6.52 -18.39
C GLU A 233 -5.21 6.83 -18.74
N SER A 234 -6.19 6.27 -18.00
CA SER A 234 -7.60 6.63 -18.22
C SER A 234 -7.88 8.12 -17.94
N THR A 235 -7.24 8.67 -16.90
CA THR A 235 -7.34 10.10 -16.60
C THR A 235 -6.74 10.95 -17.73
N ARG A 236 -5.58 10.55 -18.29
CA ARG A 236 -4.98 11.25 -19.45
C ARG A 236 -5.89 11.26 -20.67
N VAL A 237 -6.55 10.14 -20.95
CA VAL A 237 -7.51 10.04 -22.05
C VAL A 237 -8.68 10.98 -21.82
N LEU A 238 -9.29 10.96 -20.64
CA LEU A 238 -10.39 11.90 -20.33
C LEU A 238 -9.95 13.37 -20.49
N ILE A 239 -8.79 13.75 -19.96
CA ILE A 239 -8.24 15.10 -20.12
C ILE A 239 -8.10 15.49 -21.61
N SER A 240 -7.71 14.54 -22.46
CA SER A 240 -7.50 14.81 -23.90
C SER A 240 -8.81 14.91 -24.71
N GLU A 241 -9.87 14.24 -24.27
CA GLU A 241 -11.14 14.15 -24.99
C GLU A 241 -12.22 15.08 -24.43
N HIS A 242 -12.05 15.58 -23.20
CA HIS A 242 -13.02 16.40 -22.49
C HIS A 242 -12.47 17.81 -22.20
N PRO A 243 -12.70 18.76 -23.14
CA PRO A 243 -12.15 20.13 -23.05
C PRO A 243 -12.69 20.95 -21.88
N GLU A 244 -13.80 20.52 -21.28
CA GLU A 244 -14.37 21.10 -20.07
C GLU A 244 -13.51 20.83 -18.82
N ILE A 245 -12.55 19.91 -18.86
CA ILE A 245 -11.64 19.66 -17.75
C ILE A 245 -10.57 20.75 -17.67
N ASP A 246 -10.42 21.37 -16.51
CA ASP A 246 -9.28 22.22 -16.23
C ASP A 246 -8.06 21.37 -15.86
N ILE A 247 -7.17 21.18 -16.82
CA ILE A 247 -5.95 20.36 -16.67
C ILE A 247 -4.96 20.92 -15.62
N LYS A 248 -5.12 22.15 -15.20
CA LYS A 248 -4.28 22.77 -14.16
C LYS A 248 -4.79 22.45 -12.76
N ASN A 249 -6.04 22.02 -12.65
CA ASN A 249 -6.76 21.84 -11.41
C ASN A 249 -7.35 20.43 -11.30
N ILE A 250 -6.45 19.42 -11.17
CA ILE A 250 -6.79 18.02 -11.00
C ILE A 250 -6.43 17.59 -9.59
N GLY A 251 -7.45 17.18 -8.81
CA GLY A 251 -7.29 16.60 -7.48
C GLY A 251 -7.49 15.09 -7.49
N MET A 252 -6.98 14.43 -6.46
CA MET A 252 -7.23 13.01 -6.24
C MET A 252 -7.52 12.75 -4.77
N THR A 253 -8.57 11.96 -4.50
CA THR A 253 -8.92 11.50 -3.15
C THR A 253 -9.40 10.06 -3.18
N GLY A 254 -9.38 9.39 -2.04
CA GLY A 254 -9.91 8.04 -1.91
C GLY A 254 -9.88 7.54 -0.48
N LEU A 255 -10.79 6.62 -0.17
CA LEU A 255 -10.95 6.02 1.15
C LEU A 255 -10.22 4.68 1.22
N SER A 256 -9.50 4.40 2.31
CA SER A 256 -8.89 3.09 2.56
C SER A 256 -7.91 2.70 1.45
N TRP A 257 -8.13 1.60 0.72
CA TRP A 257 -7.37 1.28 -0.48
C TRP A 257 -7.38 2.43 -1.51
N GLY A 258 -8.49 3.16 -1.62
CA GLY A 258 -8.54 4.38 -2.41
C GLY A 258 -7.56 5.44 -1.92
N GLY A 259 -7.36 5.56 -0.60
CA GLY A 259 -6.34 6.41 0.02
C GLY A 259 -4.91 5.96 -0.34
N PHE A 260 -4.64 4.66 -0.31
CA PHE A 260 -3.40 4.07 -0.81
C PHE A 260 -3.12 4.47 -2.26
N PHE A 261 -4.08 4.22 -3.16
CA PHE A 261 -3.92 4.57 -4.57
C PHE A 261 -3.83 6.09 -4.79
N THR A 262 -4.55 6.89 -4.01
CA THR A 262 -4.42 8.36 -4.05
C THR A 262 -2.98 8.80 -3.76
N MET A 263 -2.40 8.29 -2.69
CA MET A 263 -1.05 8.64 -2.27
C MET A 263 0.00 8.22 -3.31
N TYR A 264 0.04 6.95 -3.68
CA TYR A 264 1.10 6.42 -4.55
C TYR A 264 0.92 6.81 -6.02
N THR A 265 -0.33 6.91 -6.50
CA THR A 265 -0.58 7.42 -7.85
C THR A 265 -0.17 8.89 -7.97
N THR A 266 -0.50 9.72 -6.98
CA THR A 266 -0.10 11.13 -6.99
C THR A 266 1.41 11.28 -6.89
N ALA A 267 2.10 10.45 -6.10
CA ALA A 267 3.57 10.44 -6.02
C ALA A 267 4.21 10.17 -7.40
N LEU A 268 3.65 9.25 -8.18
CA LEU A 268 4.13 8.89 -9.52
C LEU A 268 3.65 9.82 -10.64
N CYS A 269 2.57 10.57 -10.42
CA CYS A 269 1.88 11.33 -11.47
C CYS A 269 1.90 12.84 -11.21
N PRO A 270 2.82 13.61 -11.86
CA PRO A 270 2.96 15.05 -11.61
C PRO A 270 1.80 15.92 -12.06
N PHE A 271 0.91 15.47 -12.94
CA PHE A 271 -0.23 16.27 -13.37
C PHE A 271 -1.36 16.35 -12.33
N ILE A 272 -1.39 15.48 -11.33
CA ILE A 272 -2.32 15.59 -10.19
C ILE A 272 -1.78 16.69 -9.27
N LYS A 273 -2.56 17.75 -9.05
CA LYS A 273 -2.12 18.99 -8.40
C LYS A 273 -2.31 19.02 -6.90
N ALA A 274 -3.32 18.30 -6.39
CA ALA A 274 -3.59 18.18 -4.96
C ALA A 274 -4.06 16.77 -4.62
N ALA A 275 -3.70 16.26 -3.47
CA ALA A 275 -4.07 14.91 -3.03
C ALA A 275 -4.66 14.91 -1.62
N ALA A 276 -5.76 14.16 -1.43
CA ALA A 276 -6.38 13.97 -0.13
C ALA A 276 -6.59 12.46 0.16
N PRO A 277 -5.51 11.67 0.44
CA PRO A 277 -5.67 10.29 0.87
C PRO A 277 -6.38 10.20 2.23
N SER A 278 -7.43 9.38 2.32
CA SER A 278 -8.22 9.20 3.52
C SER A 278 -8.18 7.75 4.01
N ALA A 279 -8.10 7.57 5.33
CA ALA A 279 -8.14 6.30 6.02
C ALA A 279 -7.14 5.26 5.49
N TYR A 280 -5.92 5.72 5.15
CA TYR A 280 -4.79 4.88 4.77
C TYR A 280 -3.48 5.60 5.06
N PHE A 281 -3.05 5.57 6.32
CA PHE A 281 -1.78 6.13 6.73
C PHE A 281 -1.32 5.49 8.03
N ARG A 282 -0.12 4.93 8.06
CA ARG A 282 0.42 4.16 9.19
C ARG A 282 1.90 4.43 9.36
N ASP A 283 2.43 4.16 10.54
CA ASP A 283 3.87 4.12 10.78
C ASP A 283 4.51 3.02 9.91
N SER A 284 5.21 3.44 8.87
CA SER A 284 5.84 2.53 7.90
C SER A 284 6.92 1.65 8.54
N GLU A 285 7.61 2.12 9.58
CA GLU A 285 8.61 1.37 10.33
C GLU A 285 7.95 0.27 11.16
N ALA A 286 6.91 0.63 11.93
CA ALA A 286 6.15 -0.35 12.72
C ALA A 286 5.47 -1.40 11.83
N ASP A 287 4.96 -1.01 10.67
CA ASP A 287 4.38 -1.92 9.70
C ASP A 287 5.41 -2.91 9.14
N LEU A 288 6.64 -2.46 8.86
CA LEU A 288 7.72 -3.34 8.43
C LEU A 288 8.02 -4.40 9.49
N ILE A 289 8.21 -3.99 10.74
CA ILE A 289 8.47 -4.89 11.86
C ILE A 289 7.31 -5.89 12.04
N LYS A 290 6.08 -5.41 11.97
CA LYS A 290 4.89 -6.26 12.11
C LYS A 290 4.76 -7.26 10.95
N THR A 291 5.04 -6.86 9.73
CA THR A 291 4.83 -7.67 8.53
C THR A 291 5.88 -8.76 8.36
N THR A 292 7.09 -8.57 8.87
CA THR A 292 8.07 -9.67 8.96
C THR A 292 7.60 -10.78 9.90
N ASN A 293 6.59 -10.52 10.72
CA ASN A 293 6.01 -11.48 11.67
C ASN A 293 4.66 -12.05 11.22
N VAL A 294 4.02 -11.50 10.17
CA VAL A 294 2.66 -11.88 9.75
C VAL A 294 2.60 -11.97 8.23
N THR A 295 2.02 -13.03 7.72
CA THR A 295 1.66 -13.20 6.31
C THR A 295 0.44 -12.34 5.96
N GLU A 296 0.53 -11.05 6.09
CA GLU A 296 -0.50 -10.14 5.59
C GLU A 296 -0.21 -9.69 4.16
N GLY A 297 -1.26 -9.75 3.39
CA GLY A 297 -1.45 -9.54 1.97
C GLY A 297 -0.48 -8.63 1.19
N THR A 298 -0.68 -8.64 -0.08
CA THR A 298 0.05 -7.96 -1.17
C THR A 298 0.55 -6.54 -0.88
N GLN A 299 -0.16 -5.79 -0.04
CA GLN A 299 0.14 -4.42 0.36
C GLN A 299 1.47 -4.25 1.07
N SER A 300 1.68 -5.08 2.08
CA SER A 300 2.82 -4.98 2.98
C SER A 300 4.14 -5.18 2.24
N ILE A 301 4.15 -6.03 1.22
CA ILE A 301 5.35 -6.35 0.45
C ILE A 301 5.88 -5.12 -0.32
N TYR A 302 5.01 -4.19 -0.73
CA TYR A 302 5.43 -3.02 -1.50
C TYR A 302 5.96 -1.88 -0.65
N GLN A 303 5.43 -1.70 0.55
CA GLN A 303 5.90 -0.69 1.50
C GLN A 303 7.36 -0.93 1.92
N PHE A 304 7.82 -2.18 1.86
CA PHE A 304 9.15 -2.57 2.37
C PHE A 304 10.28 -2.50 1.35
N LYS A 305 9.99 -2.22 0.10
CA LYS A 305 11.07 -2.09 -0.90
C LYS A 305 11.71 -0.69 -0.90
N GLY A 306 11.55 0.06 0.18
CA GLY A 306 12.33 1.28 0.43
C GLY A 306 11.58 2.60 0.35
N PHE A 307 10.21 2.57 0.28
CA PHE A 307 9.41 3.79 0.37
C PHE A 307 8.19 3.56 1.26
N GLY A 308 8.22 4.13 2.46
CA GLY A 308 7.06 4.22 3.34
C GLY A 308 6.08 5.31 2.90
N HIS A 309 5.03 5.47 3.69
CA HIS A 309 4.00 6.47 3.37
C HIS A 309 4.54 7.89 3.38
N PHE A 310 5.40 8.24 4.35
CA PHE A 310 5.96 9.59 4.42
C PHE A 310 6.84 9.92 3.22
N GLN A 311 7.61 8.96 2.66
CA GLN A 311 8.38 9.18 1.44
C GLN A 311 7.47 9.35 0.22
N ALA A 312 6.34 8.63 0.16
CA ALA A 312 5.34 8.85 -0.88
C ALA A 312 4.77 10.28 -0.81
N ILE A 313 4.46 10.77 0.41
CA ILE A 313 4.08 12.17 0.62
C ILE A 313 5.23 13.13 0.25
N GLY A 314 6.48 12.78 0.57
CA GLY A 314 7.66 13.53 0.10
C GLY A 314 7.74 13.60 -1.42
N MET A 315 7.34 12.56 -2.16
CA MET A 315 7.27 12.61 -3.63
C MET A 315 6.05 13.39 -4.15
N ILE A 316 5.01 13.60 -3.34
CA ILE A 316 3.90 14.52 -3.64
C ILE A 316 4.35 15.97 -3.44
N CYS A 317 5.06 16.26 -2.37
CA CYS A 317 5.65 17.58 -2.12
C CYS A 317 6.41 18.07 -3.38
N PRO A 318 6.29 19.36 -3.76
CA PRO A 318 5.71 20.52 -3.07
C PRO A 318 4.21 20.74 -3.32
N ARG A 319 3.53 19.80 -3.97
CA ARG A 319 2.08 19.87 -4.24
C ARG A 319 1.30 19.72 -2.93
N PRO A 320 0.16 20.41 -2.78
CA PRO A 320 -0.69 20.27 -1.60
C PRO A 320 -1.12 18.83 -1.34
N CYS A 321 -1.04 18.43 -0.07
CA CYS A 321 -1.47 17.11 0.37
C CYS A 321 -2.12 17.17 1.75
N MET A 322 -3.34 16.64 1.88
CA MET A 322 -4.03 16.47 3.14
C MET A 322 -4.21 14.98 3.43
N VAL A 323 -3.61 14.47 4.47
CA VAL A 323 -3.87 13.10 4.95
C VAL A 323 -4.99 13.14 5.98
N GLN A 324 -6.06 12.37 5.75
CA GLN A 324 -7.21 12.33 6.63
C GLN A 324 -7.35 10.97 7.30
N ILE A 325 -7.56 10.96 8.64
CA ILE A 325 -7.75 9.74 9.44
C ILE A 325 -8.85 9.96 10.47
N GLY A 326 -9.77 8.98 10.62
CA GLY A 326 -10.77 8.95 11.68
C GLY A 326 -10.16 8.57 13.04
N GLU A 327 -10.49 9.30 14.09
CA GLU A 327 -10.02 9.00 15.46
C GLU A 327 -10.58 7.68 15.99
N ASN A 328 -11.74 7.27 15.49
CA ASN A 328 -12.40 6.01 15.81
C ASN A 328 -12.23 4.95 14.70
N ASP A 329 -11.23 5.11 13.82
CA ASP A 329 -10.94 4.12 12.79
C ASP A 329 -10.33 2.85 13.41
N GLY A 330 -11.08 1.74 13.36
CA GLY A 330 -10.65 0.47 13.93
C GLY A 330 -9.59 -0.28 13.11
N LEU A 331 -9.23 0.22 11.90
CA LEU A 331 -8.27 -0.42 10.98
C LEU A 331 -6.89 0.26 11.00
N PHE A 332 -6.83 1.54 11.37
CA PHE A 332 -5.60 2.34 11.33
C PHE A 332 -5.29 2.95 12.70
N ASP A 333 -4.08 2.66 13.20
CA ASP A 333 -3.62 3.22 14.47
C ASP A 333 -3.32 4.72 14.34
N MET A 334 -4.03 5.52 15.10
CA MET A 334 -3.89 6.98 15.12
C MET A 334 -2.48 7.43 15.58
N ASN A 335 -1.85 6.71 16.52
CA ASN A 335 -0.52 7.09 17.00
C ASN A 335 0.52 6.86 15.89
N GLY A 336 0.45 5.73 15.21
CA GLY A 336 1.29 5.45 14.07
C GLY A 336 1.08 6.45 12.93
N ALA A 337 -0.17 6.81 12.64
CA ALA A 337 -0.50 7.83 11.66
C ALA A 337 0.09 9.21 12.02
N ARG A 338 0.06 9.62 13.29
CA ARG A 338 0.68 10.89 13.76
C ARG A 338 2.21 10.88 13.62
N ILE A 339 2.86 9.77 13.92
CA ILE A 339 4.32 9.61 13.75
C ILE A 339 4.68 9.80 12.28
N GLU A 340 3.98 9.12 11.41
CA GLU A 340 4.22 9.16 9.96
C GLU A 340 3.91 10.54 9.37
N ALA A 341 2.84 11.20 9.83
CA ALA A 341 2.50 12.56 9.43
C ALA A 341 3.58 13.57 9.83
N LYS A 342 4.15 13.42 11.03
CA LYS A 342 5.27 14.24 11.47
C LYS A 342 6.50 14.06 10.57
N ARG A 343 6.80 12.83 10.15
CA ARG A 343 7.89 12.58 9.17
C ARG A 343 7.59 13.24 7.82
N ALA A 344 6.35 13.15 7.35
CA ALA A 344 5.91 13.74 6.09
C ALA A 344 5.95 15.28 6.11
N SER A 345 5.55 15.92 7.21
CA SER A 345 5.54 17.38 7.34
C SER A 345 6.91 18.01 7.16
N LEU A 346 7.99 17.30 7.53
CA LEU A 346 9.36 17.79 7.43
C LEU A 346 9.79 18.16 6.00
N PHE A 347 9.23 17.52 4.97
CA PHE A 347 9.54 17.89 3.58
C PHE A 347 9.01 19.27 3.25
N TYR A 348 7.79 19.58 3.66
CA TYR A 348 7.15 20.89 3.44
C TYR A 348 7.75 21.97 4.33
N GLU A 349 8.09 21.64 5.56
CA GLU A 349 8.74 22.57 6.50
C GLU A 349 10.13 23.01 5.99
N LYS A 350 10.95 22.06 5.52
CA LYS A 350 12.28 22.36 4.97
C LYS A 350 12.24 23.25 3.73
N LEU A 351 11.18 23.18 2.94
CA LEU A 351 10.96 24.06 1.78
C LEU A 351 10.25 25.37 2.12
N GLY A 352 9.87 25.58 3.39
CA GLY A 352 9.16 26.80 3.81
C GLY A 352 7.70 26.89 3.35
N ILE A 353 7.08 25.74 3.01
CA ILE A 353 5.71 25.64 2.47
C ILE A 353 4.83 24.72 3.33
N LYS A 354 4.98 24.79 4.65
CA LYS A 354 4.27 23.93 5.61
C LYS A 354 2.74 23.98 5.48
N ASP A 355 2.20 25.08 4.99
CA ASP A 355 0.78 25.31 4.71
C ASP A 355 0.21 24.44 3.59
N ARG A 356 1.06 23.77 2.81
CA ARG A 356 0.65 22.82 1.77
C ARG A 356 0.51 21.37 2.26
N PHE A 357 0.83 21.08 3.52
CA PHE A 357 0.61 19.77 4.12
C PHE A 357 -0.32 19.88 5.32
N GLU A 358 -1.37 19.07 5.31
CA GLU A 358 -2.34 18.99 6.41
C GLU A 358 -2.47 17.53 6.88
N PHE A 359 -2.42 17.30 8.19
CA PHE A 359 -2.86 16.06 8.80
C PHE A 359 -4.19 16.33 9.49
N ASN A 360 -5.26 15.88 8.85
CA ASN A 360 -6.64 16.10 9.28
C ASN A 360 -7.16 14.90 10.07
N THR A 361 -7.73 15.13 11.25
CA THR A 361 -8.40 14.10 12.03
C THR A 361 -9.85 14.46 12.27
N HIS A 362 -10.71 13.45 12.32
CA HIS A 362 -12.14 13.61 12.55
C HIS A 362 -12.66 12.52 13.50
N THR A 363 -13.81 12.77 14.13
CA THR A 363 -14.38 11.86 15.13
C THR A 363 -15.11 10.64 14.56
N LEU A 364 -15.22 10.53 13.23
CA LEU A 364 -15.84 9.38 12.57
C LEU A 364 -14.90 8.15 12.62
N GLY A 365 -15.41 7.01 12.16
CA GLY A 365 -14.66 5.78 12.03
C GLY A 365 -13.93 5.66 10.68
N HIS A 366 -13.99 4.46 10.07
CA HIS A 366 -13.38 4.17 8.76
C HIS A 366 -14.27 4.68 7.61
N GLU A 367 -14.32 6.00 7.44
CA GLU A 367 -15.18 6.68 6.47
C GLU A 367 -14.63 8.05 6.06
N PHE A 368 -15.16 8.64 5.00
CA PHE A 368 -14.82 10.00 4.60
C PHE A 368 -15.42 11.05 5.56
N GLU A 369 -14.64 12.05 5.89
CA GLU A 369 -15.15 13.33 6.36
C GLU A 369 -15.05 14.31 5.17
N ILE A 370 -16.16 14.48 4.46
CA ILE A 370 -16.16 15.12 3.13
C ILE A 370 -15.97 16.64 3.18
N GLU A 371 -16.35 17.31 4.26
CA GLU A 371 -16.28 18.76 4.35
C GLU A 371 -14.84 19.27 4.37
N SER A 372 -13.94 18.61 5.11
CA SER A 372 -12.52 18.97 5.10
C SER A 372 -11.85 18.67 3.75
N ILE A 373 -12.27 17.58 3.08
CA ILE A 373 -11.78 17.26 1.73
C ILE A 373 -12.18 18.37 0.75
N PHE A 374 -13.44 18.81 0.78
CA PHE A 374 -13.89 19.89 -0.11
C PHE A 374 -13.27 21.24 0.25
N ARG A 375 -13.14 21.57 1.54
CA ARG A 375 -12.40 22.74 1.99
C ARG A 375 -10.97 22.76 1.41
N PHE A 376 -10.28 21.64 1.52
CA PHE A 376 -8.92 21.48 1.00
C PHE A 376 -8.86 21.63 -0.54
N PHE A 377 -9.77 21.01 -1.28
CA PHE A 377 -9.79 21.17 -2.73
C PHE A 377 -10.24 22.55 -3.19
N ASP A 378 -11.20 23.19 -2.50
CA ASP A 378 -11.60 24.57 -2.80
C ASP A 378 -10.43 25.54 -2.61
N GLN A 379 -9.53 25.31 -1.63
CA GLN A 379 -8.33 26.11 -1.41
C GLN A 379 -7.25 25.91 -2.48
N HIS A 380 -7.13 24.73 -3.05
CA HIS A 380 -5.96 24.36 -3.85
C HIS A 380 -6.26 24.06 -5.34
N LEU A 381 -7.52 23.95 -5.72
CA LEU A 381 -7.96 23.67 -7.10
C LEU A 381 -8.85 24.78 -7.69
N ARG A 382 -9.05 25.89 -6.96
CA ARG A 382 -9.84 27.05 -7.43
C ARG A 382 -9.14 28.36 -7.34
#